data_54ac6289e4c083c869a44aeb5929011a
#
_entry.id   54ac6289e4c083c869a44aeb5929011a
#
_cell.length_a   1.000
_cell.length_b   1.000
_cell.length_c   1.000
_cell.angle_alpha   90.00
_cell.angle_beta   90.00
_cell.angle_gamma   90.00
#
_symmetry.space_group_name_H-M   'P 1'
#
loop_
_entity.id
_entity.type
_entity.pdbx_description
1 polymer ?
#
loop_
_entity_poly.entity_id
_entity_poly.type
_entity_poly.pdbx_seq_one_letter_code
_entity_poly.pdbx_strand_id
1 'polypeptide(L)'
;IVPSYVTETGFTTDIPSRTKVGAQQGVSEFFIYDRTKDTIFTIKTDSVPGIRDLPDYIKDYPKQLEERQKKPANRAVIVSAVSWSPAGTHAVLDMRSQDNKDRWLLLWDTATSKLKLLERQRDEAWVGGPGTGGFGSGNTGWLDENNFWYRSEVTGYSHLYSVHVLTADKKFHTAGKYEVQQVQLSKDKKYFHIST
;
A
#
# COMPACT_ATOMS: atom_id res chain seq x y z
N ILE A 1 -17.07 21.25 2.62
CA ILE A 1 -16.97 22.71 2.67
C ILE A 1 -17.46 23.17 4.04
N VAL A 2 -16.71 24.07 4.67
CA VAL A 2 -17.07 24.73 5.94
C VAL A 2 -17.03 26.24 5.71
N PRO A 3 -18.09 26.98 6.04
CA PRO A 3 -18.05 28.42 5.88
C PRO A 3 -17.10 29.04 6.90
N SER A 4 -16.22 29.91 6.43
CA SER A 4 -15.42 30.81 7.27
C SER A 4 -16.17 32.11 7.44
N TYR A 5 -16.39 32.48 8.69
CA TYR A 5 -17.05 33.75 9.03
C TYR A 5 -16.04 34.86 9.37
N VAL A 6 -14.77 34.50 9.49
CA VAL A 6 -13.69 35.46 9.79
C VAL A 6 -12.99 35.78 8.47
N THR A 7 -13.45 36.83 7.80
CA THR A 7 -12.91 37.26 6.50
C THR A 7 -12.75 38.81 6.50
N GLU A 8 -11.78 39.30 5.77
CA GLU A 8 -11.55 40.75 5.61
C GLU A 8 -12.72 41.48 4.92
N THR A 9 -13.45 40.75 4.06
CA THR A 9 -14.56 41.31 3.28
C THR A 9 -15.87 41.40 4.05
N GLY A 10 -15.97 40.78 5.24
CA GLY A 10 -17.20 40.66 5.99
C GLY A 10 -18.22 39.65 5.42
N PHE A 11 -17.93 39.01 4.31
CA PHE A 11 -18.74 37.94 3.72
C PHE A 11 -18.13 36.59 3.99
N THR A 12 -18.96 35.54 4.14
CA THR A 12 -18.50 34.18 4.36
C THR A 12 -17.77 33.66 3.09
N THR A 13 -16.67 32.95 3.32
CA THR A 13 -15.97 32.19 2.26
C THR A 13 -15.96 30.73 2.61
N ASP A 14 -16.04 29.87 1.60
CA ASP A 14 -16.01 28.43 1.79
C ASP A 14 -14.57 27.92 1.88
N ILE A 15 -14.27 27.21 2.98
CA ILE A 15 -12.97 26.57 3.21
C ILE A 15 -13.09 25.08 2.86
N PRO A 16 -12.17 24.52 2.05
CA PRO A 16 -12.07 23.08 1.87
C PRO A 16 -11.88 22.38 3.22
N SER A 17 -12.73 21.41 3.52
CA SER A 17 -12.67 20.65 4.76
C SER A 17 -12.58 19.15 4.47
N ARG A 18 -12.09 18.38 5.45
CA ARG A 18 -12.17 16.93 5.40
C ARG A 18 -13.64 16.50 5.45
N THR A 19 -13.91 15.32 4.87
CA THR A 19 -15.23 14.68 5.00
C THR A 19 -15.56 14.43 6.47
N LYS A 20 -16.85 14.46 6.80
CA LYS A 20 -17.32 14.13 8.16
C LYS A 20 -16.93 12.67 8.50
N VAL A 21 -16.71 12.41 9.78
CA VAL A 21 -16.55 11.05 10.30
C VAL A 21 -17.76 10.20 9.89
N GLY A 22 -17.49 9.00 9.34
CA GLY A 22 -18.53 8.10 8.83
C GLY A 22 -19.09 8.44 7.44
N ALA A 23 -18.65 9.54 6.81
CA ALA A 23 -19.01 9.80 5.41
C ALA A 23 -18.38 8.74 4.48
N GLN A 24 -19.12 8.38 3.42
CA GLN A 24 -18.64 7.45 2.43
C GLN A 24 -17.36 8.01 1.78
N GLN A 25 -16.31 7.22 1.81
CA GLN A 25 -15.03 7.56 1.20
C GLN A 25 -15.10 7.36 -0.33
N GLY A 26 -14.37 8.16 -1.06
CA GLY A 26 -14.21 7.95 -2.51
C GLY A 26 -13.52 6.63 -2.80
N VAL A 27 -13.90 5.99 -3.89
CA VAL A 27 -13.24 4.78 -4.41
C VAL A 27 -12.21 5.22 -5.44
N SER A 28 -10.98 4.72 -5.31
CA SER A 28 -9.93 4.94 -6.30
C SER A 28 -9.93 3.81 -7.31
N GLU A 29 -9.90 4.14 -8.58
CA GLU A 29 -9.69 3.20 -9.68
C GLU A 29 -8.30 3.41 -10.25
N PHE A 30 -7.66 2.32 -10.67
CA PHE A 30 -6.28 2.35 -11.17
C PHE A 30 -6.26 1.93 -12.62
N PHE A 31 -5.66 2.78 -13.44
CA PHE A 31 -5.56 2.57 -14.87
C PHE A 31 -4.09 2.57 -15.30
N ILE A 32 -3.79 1.72 -16.29
CA ILE A 32 -2.50 1.67 -16.94
C ILE A 32 -2.71 1.99 -18.41
N TYR A 33 -1.96 2.94 -18.93
CA TYR A 33 -1.95 3.25 -20.35
C TYR A 33 -0.76 2.57 -21.03
N ASP A 34 -1.05 1.63 -21.93
CA ASP A 34 -0.06 0.97 -22.79
C ASP A 34 0.18 1.84 -24.03
N ARG A 35 1.33 2.51 -24.07
CA ARG A 35 1.71 3.38 -25.17
C ARG A 35 1.87 2.67 -26.52
N THR A 36 2.23 1.38 -26.49
CA THR A 36 2.48 0.61 -27.71
C THR A 36 1.17 0.21 -28.38
N LYS A 37 0.17 -0.12 -27.55
CA LYS A 37 -1.16 -0.58 -28.02
C LYS A 37 -2.19 0.55 -28.05
N ASP A 38 -1.83 1.74 -27.59
CA ASP A 38 -2.74 2.89 -27.42
C ASP A 38 -4.02 2.49 -26.67
N THR A 39 -3.86 1.81 -25.54
CA THR A 39 -4.97 1.18 -24.82
C THR A 39 -4.84 1.41 -23.32
N ILE A 40 -5.98 1.59 -22.64
CA ILE A 40 -6.08 1.69 -21.20
C ILE A 40 -6.56 0.36 -20.62
N PHE A 41 -5.87 -0.12 -19.58
CA PHE A 41 -6.26 -1.28 -18.79
C PHE A 41 -6.61 -0.86 -17.37
N THR A 42 -7.70 -1.40 -16.84
CA THR A 42 -8.02 -1.26 -15.41
C THR A 42 -7.33 -2.37 -14.62
N ILE A 43 -6.62 -2.01 -13.55
CA ILE A 43 -6.07 -2.99 -12.61
C ILE A 43 -7.20 -3.53 -11.75
N LYS A 44 -7.47 -4.84 -11.85
CA LYS A 44 -8.47 -5.53 -11.03
C LYS A 44 -7.83 -6.07 -9.77
N THR A 45 -8.45 -5.80 -8.63
CA THR A 45 -7.96 -6.23 -7.31
C THR A 45 -8.64 -7.49 -6.77
N ASP A 46 -9.56 -8.09 -7.52
CA ASP A 46 -10.37 -9.26 -7.09
C ASP A 46 -9.55 -10.47 -6.65
N SER A 47 -8.38 -10.65 -7.25
CA SER A 47 -7.46 -11.78 -6.98
C SER A 47 -6.47 -11.49 -5.86
N VAL A 48 -6.47 -10.29 -5.28
CA VAL A 48 -5.53 -9.94 -4.22
C VAL A 48 -5.89 -10.67 -2.93
N PRO A 49 -4.98 -11.49 -2.37
CA PRO A 49 -5.26 -12.23 -1.14
C PRO A 49 -5.65 -11.32 0.01
N GLY A 50 -6.77 -11.63 0.66
CA GLY A 50 -7.29 -10.86 1.79
C GLY A 50 -7.96 -9.55 1.45
N ILE A 51 -8.19 -9.25 0.16
CA ILE A 51 -8.88 -8.00 -0.25
C ILE A 51 -10.30 -7.87 0.33
N ARG A 52 -10.92 -9.00 0.67
CA ARG A 52 -12.28 -9.08 1.24
C ARG A 52 -12.30 -9.37 2.73
N ASP A 53 -11.13 -9.47 3.38
CA ASP A 53 -11.07 -9.75 4.80
C ASP A 53 -11.75 -8.64 5.59
N LEU A 54 -12.59 -9.02 6.53
CA LEU A 54 -13.25 -8.09 7.42
C LEU A 54 -12.36 -7.79 8.62
N PRO A 55 -12.37 -6.55 9.13
CA PRO A 55 -11.65 -6.20 10.35
C PRO A 55 -12.31 -6.86 11.57
N ASP A 56 -11.52 -7.13 12.60
CA ASP A 56 -12.00 -7.88 13.77
C ASP A 56 -13.14 -7.19 14.52
N TYR A 57 -13.15 -5.86 14.56
CA TYR A 57 -14.21 -5.11 15.25
C TYR A 57 -15.61 -5.37 14.70
N ILE A 58 -15.73 -5.85 13.45
CA ILE A 58 -17.04 -6.12 12.85
C ILE A 58 -17.80 -7.24 13.59
N LYS A 59 -17.08 -8.09 14.33
CA LYS A 59 -17.65 -9.17 15.16
C LYS A 59 -18.54 -8.61 16.27
N ASP A 60 -18.29 -7.38 16.71
CA ASP A 60 -19.10 -6.67 17.71
C ASP A 60 -20.41 -6.13 17.13
N TYR A 61 -20.58 -6.21 15.80
CA TYR A 61 -21.76 -5.72 15.06
C TYR A 61 -22.40 -6.84 14.23
N PRO A 62 -23.11 -7.81 14.84
CA PRO A 62 -23.58 -9.02 14.17
C PRO A 62 -24.40 -8.79 12.89
N LYS A 63 -25.27 -7.78 12.89
CA LYS A 63 -26.09 -7.42 11.71
C LYS A 63 -25.21 -6.97 10.53
N GLN A 64 -24.21 -6.11 10.79
CA GLN A 64 -23.29 -5.66 9.75
C GLN A 64 -22.39 -6.79 9.26
N LEU A 65 -21.97 -7.68 10.17
CA LEU A 65 -21.18 -8.86 9.80
C LEU A 65 -21.97 -9.74 8.84
N GLU A 66 -23.22 -10.05 9.17
CA GLU A 66 -24.11 -10.87 8.33
C GLU A 66 -24.32 -10.23 6.95
N GLU A 67 -24.59 -8.93 6.88
CA GLU A 67 -24.75 -8.20 5.63
C GLU A 67 -23.50 -8.27 4.76
N ARG A 68 -22.31 -8.05 5.34
CA ARG A 68 -21.05 -8.11 4.61
C ARG A 68 -20.67 -9.52 4.17
N GLN A 69 -21.03 -10.54 4.95
CA GLN A 69 -20.84 -11.93 4.57
C GLN A 69 -21.77 -12.34 3.41
N LYS A 70 -23.01 -11.86 3.39
CA LYS A 70 -23.96 -12.12 2.30
C LYS A 70 -23.56 -11.43 0.99
N LYS A 71 -22.90 -10.27 1.09
CA LYS A 71 -22.46 -9.47 -0.07
C LYS A 71 -20.97 -9.12 0.06
N PRO A 72 -20.07 -10.10 -0.13
CA PRO A 72 -18.66 -9.84 -0.03
C PRO A 72 -18.22 -8.86 -1.14
N ALA A 73 -17.58 -7.77 -0.74
CA ALA A 73 -17.04 -6.75 -1.63
C ALA A 73 -15.55 -6.56 -1.37
N ASN A 74 -14.82 -6.17 -2.41
CA ASN A 74 -13.43 -5.77 -2.23
C ASN A 74 -13.38 -4.52 -1.36
N ARG A 75 -12.44 -4.48 -0.42
CA ARG A 75 -12.18 -3.27 0.34
C ARG A 75 -11.63 -2.18 -0.58
N ALA A 76 -11.99 -0.95 -0.29
CA ALA A 76 -11.43 0.20 -0.99
C ALA A 76 -9.92 0.28 -0.70
N VAL A 77 -9.13 0.50 -1.74
CA VAL A 77 -7.67 0.55 -1.69
C VAL A 77 -7.13 1.79 -2.39
N ILE A 78 -5.89 2.13 -2.04
CA ILE A 78 -5.11 3.18 -2.68
C ILE A 78 -3.80 2.55 -3.12
N VAL A 79 -3.36 2.78 -4.35
CA VAL A 79 -1.99 2.52 -4.79
C VAL A 79 -1.17 3.76 -4.47
N SER A 80 -0.24 3.62 -3.52
CA SER A 80 0.59 4.72 -3.05
C SER A 80 1.82 4.93 -3.93
N ALA A 81 2.29 3.86 -4.57
CA ALA A 81 3.44 3.92 -5.48
C ALA A 81 3.45 2.79 -6.49
N VAL A 82 4.10 3.07 -7.62
CA VAL A 82 4.53 2.08 -8.61
C VAL A 82 6.03 2.19 -8.75
N SER A 83 6.75 1.10 -8.53
CA SER A 83 8.21 1.03 -8.63
C SER A 83 8.62 0.09 -9.74
N TRP A 84 9.28 0.63 -10.76
CA TRP A 84 9.81 -0.15 -11.89
C TRP A 84 11.18 -0.73 -11.56
N SER A 85 11.45 -1.95 -12.04
CA SER A 85 12.78 -2.55 -12.01
C SER A 85 13.77 -1.75 -12.87
N PRO A 86 15.08 -1.89 -12.65
CA PRO A 86 16.09 -1.12 -13.38
C PRO A 86 15.98 -1.19 -14.91
N ALA A 87 15.62 -2.34 -15.46
CA ALA A 87 15.39 -2.51 -16.89
C ALA A 87 13.94 -2.21 -17.34
N GLY A 88 13.05 -1.92 -16.39
CA GLY A 88 11.63 -1.62 -16.67
C GLY A 88 10.80 -2.84 -17.07
N THR A 89 11.28 -4.07 -16.80
CA THR A 89 10.57 -5.30 -17.16
C THR A 89 9.55 -5.73 -16.11
N HIS A 90 9.73 -5.28 -14.86
CA HIS A 90 8.86 -5.58 -13.73
C HIS A 90 8.39 -4.30 -13.05
N ALA A 91 7.19 -4.34 -12.50
CA ALA A 91 6.67 -3.27 -11.67
C ALA A 91 6.10 -3.82 -10.36
N VAL A 92 6.46 -3.20 -9.24
CA VAL A 92 5.86 -3.47 -7.94
C VAL A 92 4.92 -2.34 -7.57
N LEU A 93 3.67 -2.70 -7.27
CA LEU A 93 2.66 -1.80 -6.74
C LEU A 93 2.70 -1.85 -5.21
N ASP A 94 2.80 -0.71 -4.57
CA ASP A 94 2.55 -0.55 -3.14
C ASP A 94 1.09 -0.13 -2.95
N MET A 95 0.26 -1.05 -2.47
CA MET A 95 -1.18 -0.86 -2.32
C MET A 95 -1.56 -0.96 -0.85
N ARG A 96 -2.48 -0.11 -0.43
CA ARG A 96 -2.96 -0.05 0.96
C ARG A 96 -4.48 -0.01 1.00
N SER A 97 -5.08 -0.69 1.99
CA SER A 97 -6.50 -0.54 2.27
C SER A 97 -6.80 0.83 2.87
N GLN A 98 -7.97 1.40 2.53
CA GLN A 98 -8.36 2.72 3.06
C GLN A 98 -8.61 2.73 4.57
N ASP A 99 -8.86 1.56 5.17
CA ASP A 99 -8.95 1.39 6.62
C ASP A 99 -7.57 1.26 7.29
N ASN A 100 -6.48 1.34 6.52
CA ASN A 100 -5.09 1.23 6.94
C ASN A 100 -4.70 -0.10 7.62
N LYS A 101 -5.53 -1.11 7.55
CA LYS A 101 -5.28 -2.41 8.20
C LYS A 101 -4.43 -3.36 7.38
N ASP A 102 -4.34 -3.13 6.07
CA ASP A 102 -3.55 -3.94 5.15
C ASP A 102 -2.71 -3.09 4.21
N ARG A 103 -1.49 -3.56 3.96
CA ARG A 103 -0.61 -3.12 2.89
C ARG A 103 -0.18 -4.33 2.09
N TRP A 104 -0.22 -4.21 0.75
CA TRP A 104 0.24 -5.25 -0.16
C TRP A 104 1.34 -4.71 -1.06
N LEU A 105 2.41 -5.48 -1.21
CA LEU A 105 3.36 -5.32 -2.29
C LEU A 105 3.02 -6.36 -3.35
N LEU A 106 2.71 -5.90 -4.54
CA LEU A 106 2.17 -6.72 -5.61
C LEU A 106 3.04 -6.57 -6.85
N LEU A 107 3.56 -7.68 -7.38
CA LEU A 107 4.13 -7.68 -8.72
C LEU A 107 3.00 -7.52 -9.74
N TRP A 108 3.12 -6.54 -10.59
CA TRP A 108 2.24 -6.39 -11.74
C TRP A 108 2.88 -7.06 -12.97
N ASP A 109 2.18 -8.03 -13.51
CA ASP A 109 2.50 -8.64 -14.79
C ASP A 109 1.95 -7.76 -15.91
N THR A 110 2.83 -7.06 -16.61
CA THR A 110 2.46 -6.12 -17.67
C THR A 110 1.84 -6.78 -18.89
N ALA A 111 2.11 -8.08 -19.12
CA ALA A 111 1.57 -8.82 -20.26
C ALA A 111 0.13 -9.27 -20.03
N THR A 112 -0.20 -9.69 -18.81
CA THR A 112 -1.52 -10.24 -18.46
C THR A 112 -2.38 -9.30 -17.64
N SER A 113 -1.81 -8.17 -17.18
CA SER A 113 -2.41 -7.21 -16.23
C SER A 113 -2.83 -7.86 -14.89
N LYS A 114 -2.21 -9.00 -14.54
CA LYS A 114 -2.49 -9.69 -13.28
C LYS A 114 -1.56 -9.20 -12.17
N LEU A 115 -2.08 -9.29 -10.95
CA LEU A 115 -1.33 -8.99 -9.74
C LEU A 115 -0.91 -10.29 -9.05
N LYS A 116 0.38 -10.37 -8.69
CA LYS A 116 0.94 -11.46 -7.88
C LYS A 116 1.37 -10.91 -6.52
N LEU A 117 0.93 -11.55 -5.45
CA LEU A 117 1.33 -11.17 -4.10
C LEU A 117 2.82 -11.44 -3.86
N LEU A 118 3.56 -10.43 -3.41
CA LEU A 118 4.92 -10.53 -2.89
C LEU A 118 4.93 -10.47 -1.37
N GLU A 119 4.20 -9.51 -0.80
CA GLU A 119 4.09 -9.30 0.64
C GLU A 119 2.72 -8.77 1.00
N ARG A 120 2.16 -9.25 2.11
CA ARG A 120 1.01 -8.67 2.80
C ARG A 120 1.38 -8.37 4.23
N GLN A 121 1.22 -7.14 4.61
CA GLN A 121 1.34 -6.67 5.99
C GLN A 121 -0.05 -6.36 6.51
N ARG A 122 -0.40 -6.90 7.68
CA ARG A 122 -1.70 -6.70 8.29
C ARG A 122 -1.55 -6.41 9.78
N ASP A 123 -2.30 -5.43 10.24
CA ASP A 123 -2.47 -5.10 11.65
C ASP A 123 -3.93 -4.74 11.93
N GLU A 124 -4.49 -5.20 13.05
CA GLU A 124 -5.89 -4.90 13.38
C GLU A 124 -6.09 -3.48 13.89
N ALA A 125 -5.03 -2.79 14.34
CA ALA A 125 -5.06 -1.36 14.55
C ALA A 125 -4.80 -0.63 13.21
N TRP A 126 -3.55 -0.57 12.77
CA TRP A 126 -3.14 -0.05 11.45
C TRP A 126 -1.71 -0.46 11.11
N VAL A 127 -1.43 -0.63 9.84
CA VAL A 127 -0.06 -0.77 9.32
C VAL A 127 0.58 0.62 9.26
N GLY A 128 1.56 0.90 10.12
CA GLY A 128 2.03 2.28 10.29
C GLY A 128 3.44 2.52 10.80
N GLY A 129 4.27 1.50 10.97
CA GLY A 129 5.64 1.65 11.46
C GLY A 129 6.61 2.31 10.47
N PRO A 130 7.87 2.50 10.89
CA PRO A 130 8.89 3.14 10.05
C PRO A 130 9.02 2.50 8.67
N GLY A 131 8.78 3.29 7.60
CA GLY A 131 8.82 2.84 6.20
C GLY A 131 7.70 1.93 5.74
N THR A 132 6.70 1.71 6.57
CA THR A 132 5.51 0.93 6.23
C THR A 132 4.24 1.79 6.20
N GLY A 133 4.27 2.96 6.81
CA GLY A 133 3.13 3.86 6.98
C GLY A 133 3.29 5.25 6.36
N GLY A 134 2.18 6.01 6.30
CA GLY A 134 2.13 7.42 5.88
C GLY A 134 1.62 7.65 4.47
N PHE A 135 1.49 8.94 4.11
CA PHE A 135 1.05 9.42 2.80
C PHE A 135 2.24 9.43 1.81
N GLY A 136 2.82 8.29 1.53
CA GLY A 136 3.91 8.18 0.57
C GLY A 136 4.27 6.71 0.37
N SER A 137 4.97 6.43 -0.73
CA SER A 137 5.60 5.13 -0.87
C SER A 137 6.52 4.93 0.32
N GLY A 138 6.35 3.80 1.02
CA GLY A 138 7.35 3.36 1.97
C GLY A 138 8.73 3.42 1.30
N ASN A 139 9.77 3.63 2.09
CA ASN A 139 11.13 3.55 1.57
C ASN A 139 11.38 2.11 1.12
N THR A 140 11.27 1.89 -0.18
CA THR A 140 11.40 0.59 -0.87
C THR A 140 12.20 0.79 -2.16
N GLY A 141 12.70 -0.28 -2.76
CA GLY A 141 13.40 -0.18 -4.02
C GLY A 141 13.93 -1.51 -4.56
N TRP A 142 14.73 -1.43 -5.62
CA TRP A 142 15.28 -2.57 -6.33
C TRP A 142 16.77 -2.75 -6.03
N LEU A 143 17.15 -3.95 -5.61
CA LEU A 143 18.55 -4.38 -5.55
C LEU A 143 19.11 -4.66 -6.95
N ASP A 144 18.33 -5.40 -7.73
CA ASP A 144 18.60 -5.77 -9.10
C ASP A 144 17.27 -5.93 -9.85
N GLU A 145 17.27 -6.60 -11.01
CA GLU A 145 16.07 -6.78 -11.82
C GLU A 145 14.99 -7.63 -11.16
N ASN A 146 15.39 -8.58 -10.29
CA ASN A 146 14.50 -9.57 -9.71
C ASN A 146 14.30 -9.43 -8.21
N ASN A 147 15.10 -8.62 -7.51
CA ASN A 147 15.07 -8.50 -6.06
C ASN A 147 14.61 -7.11 -5.63
N PHE A 148 13.47 -7.06 -4.97
CA PHE A 148 12.85 -5.84 -4.43
C PHE A 148 13.00 -5.82 -2.91
N TRP A 149 13.47 -4.71 -2.32
CA TRP A 149 13.61 -4.55 -0.89
C TRP A 149 12.54 -3.65 -0.31
N TYR A 150 12.14 -3.93 0.93
CA TYR A 150 11.09 -3.24 1.66
C TYR A 150 11.29 -3.38 3.17
N ARG A 151 10.49 -2.65 3.94
CA ARG A 151 10.40 -2.83 5.39
C ARG A 151 9.08 -3.46 5.79
N SER A 152 9.12 -4.26 6.88
CA SER A 152 7.95 -4.95 7.45
C SER A 152 8.09 -5.09 8.94
N GLU A 153 6.97 -4.98 9.64
CA GLU A 153 6.85 -5.15 11.10
C GLU A 153 6.38 -6.55 11.50
N VAL A 154 6.46 -7.52 10.61
CA VAL A 154 5.95 -8.89 10.86
C VAL A 154 6.52 -9.56 12.10
N THR A 155 7.67 -9.11 12.59
CA THR A 155 8.34 -9.60 13.82
C THR A 155 8.08 -8.72 15.04
N GLY A 156 7.23 -7.71 14.94
CA GLY A 156 6.95 -6.73 15.99
C GLY A 156 7.84 -5.49 15.97
N TYR A 157 8.87 -5.47 15.12
CA TYR A 157 9.76 -4.32 14.87
C TYR A 157 9.92 -4.13 13.36
N SER A 158 10.09 -2.90 12.91
CA SER A 158 10.33 -2.62 11.49
C SER A 158 11.73 -3.06 11.09
N HIS A 159 11.80 -4.09 10.27
CA HIS A 159 13.04 -4.66 9.75
C HIS A 159 13.12 -4.61 8.23
N LEU A 160 14.34 -4.73 7.71
CA LEU A 160 14.64 -4.73 6.29
C LEU A 160 14.58 -6.15 5.71
N TYR A 161 13.83 -6.28 4.64
CA TYR A 161 13.62 -7.51 3.87
C TYR A 161 13.89 -7.28 2.40
N SER A 162 14.13 -8.35 1.67
CA SER A 162 13.97 -8.37 0.21
C SER A 162 13.18 -9.58 -0.24
N VAL A 163 12.57 -9.49 -1.41
CA VAL A 163 11.79 -10.55 -2.03
C VAL A 163 12.22 -10.71 -3.48
N HIS A 164 12.40 -11.96 -3.91
CA HIS A 164 12.59 -12.27 -5.32
C HIS A 164 11.22 -12.24 -6.01
N VAL A 165 11.00 -11.30 -6.92
CA VAL A 165 9.65 -10.97 -7.42
C VAL A 165 9.01 -12.11 -8.22
N LEU A 166 9.81 -12.97 -8.87
CA LEU A 166 9.28 -14.07 -9.65
C LEU A 166 8.94 -15.31 -8.80
N THR A 167 9.73 -15.62 -7.76
CA THR A 167 9.51 -16.79 -6.89
C THR A 167 8.74 -16.46 -5.62
N ALA A 168 8.77 -15.20 -5.17
CA ALA A 168 8.30 -14.70 -3.89
C ALA A 168 9.14 -15.19 -2.68
N ASP A 169 10.35 -15.69 -2.92
CA ASP A 169 11.29 -16.03 -1.86
C ASP A 169 11.77 -14.79 -1.14
N LYS A 170 11.74 -14.82 0.18
CA LYS A 170 12.07 -13.68 1.03
C LYS A 170 13.42 -13.88 1.73
N LYS A 171 14.16 -12.78 1.85
CA LYS A 171 15.41 -12.73 2.62
C LYS A 171 15.31 -11.67 3.70
N PHE A 172 15.70 -12.03 4.92
CA PHE A 172 15.83 -11.13 6.07
C PHE A 172 17.21 -10.49 6.06
N HIS A 173 17.29 -9.18 6.17
CA HIS A 173 18.57 -8.44 6.23
C HIS A 173 18.89 -7.94 7.62
N THR A 174 17.88 -7.64 8.43
CA THR A 174 18.04 -7.17 9.81
C THR A 174 17.11 -7.94 10.75
N ALA A 175 17.54 -8.10 12.01
CA ALA A 175 16.75 -8.73 13.07
C ALA A 175 17.23 -8.20 14.44
N GLY A 176 16.33 -8.18 15.42
CA GLY A 176 16.65 -7.73 16.78
C GLY A 176 15.50 -6.95 17.41
N LYS A 177 15.74 -6.40 18.61
CA LYS A 177 14.78 -5.57 19.36
C LYS A 177 15.05 -4.08 19.09
N TYR A 178 14.93 -3.67 17.84
CA TYR A 178 15.10 -2.29 17.40
C TYR A 178 14.34 -2.04 16.10
N GLU A 179 14.04 -0.78 15.83
CA GLU A 179 13.39 -0.33 14.60
C GLU A 179 14.42 0.13 13.58
N VAL A 180 14.28 -0.28 12.33
CA VAL A 180 15.00 0.30 11.20
C VAL A 180 14.27 1.57 10.76
N GLN A 181 14.79 2.73 11.15
CA GLN A 181 14.16 4.03 10.94
C GLN A 181 14.36 4.55 9.50
N GLN A 182 15.56 4.39 8.98
CA GLN A 182 15.90 4.82 7.62
C GLN A 182 16.74 3.76 6.92
N VAL A 183 16.57 3.68 5.61
CA VAL A 183 17.33 2.78 4.75
C VAL A 183 17.79 3.57 3.52
N GLN A 184 19.07 3.50 3.22
CA GLN A 184 19.64 4.02 2.00
C GLN A 184 20.49 2.93 1.33
N LEU A 185 20.17 2.61 0.09
CA LEU A 185 20.96 1.69 -0.71
C LEU A 185 22.11 2.46 -1.36
N SER A 186 23.34 1.91 -1.28
CA SER A 186 24.52 2.48 -1.95
C SER A 186 24.32 2.50 -3.49
N LYS A 187 25.01 3.41 -4.16
CA LYS A 187 24.91 3.56 -5.63
C LYS A 187 25.31 2.30 -6.39
N ASP A 188 26.31 1.57 -5.87
CA ASP A 188 26.77 0.30 -6.42
C ASP A 188 25.91 -0.90 -5.96
N LYS A 189 24.86 -0.63 -5.15
CA LYS A 189 23.90 -1.59 -4.63
C LYS A 189 24.47 -2.73 -3.78
N LYS A 190 25.69 -2.57 -3.24
CA LYS A 190 26.34 -3.58 -2.41
C LYS A 190 26.00 -3.44 -0.92
N TYR A 191 25.65 -2.26 -0.47
CA TYR A 191 25.46 -1.95 0.94
C TYR A 191 24.14 -1.24 1.20
N PHE A 192 23.51 -1.62 2.31
CA PHE A 192 22.47 -0.82 2.93
C PHE A 192 23.09 0.01 4.06
N HIS A 193 22.91 1.30 4.02
CA HIS A 193 23.12 2.18 5.16
C HIS A 193 21.78 2.28 5.91
N ILE A 194 21.76 1.89 7.17
CA ILE A 194 20.56 1.89 8.02
C ILE A 194 20.80 2.74 9.26
N SER A 195 19.74 3.43 9.73
CA SER A 195 19.68 4.01 11.07
C SER A 195 18.60 3.29 11.89
N THR A 196 18.84 3.17 13.19
CA THR A 196 17.95 2.51 14.16
C THR A 196 17.59 3.46 15.28
#